data_1597d269dc97e22c06397fd59152b323
#
_entry.id   1597d269dc97e22c06397fd59152b323
#
_cell.length_a   1.000
_cell.length_b   1.000
_cell.length_c   1.000
_cell.angle_alpha   90.00
_cell.angle_beta   90.00
_cell.angle_gamma   90.00
#
_symmetry.space_group_name_H-M   'P 1'
#
loop_
_entity.id
_entity.type
_entity.pdbx_description
1 polymer ?
#
loop_
_entity_poly.entity_id
_entity_poly.type
_entity_poly.pdbx_seq_one_letter_code
_entity_poly.pdbx_strand_id
1 'polypeptide(L)'
;MSGSMASAAVQEAAKKGLYTFVKHFALNDQENHRGDGQDAAAATWSGEQAIREIYLKPFEMCMKLDPVELNYVEKQDDGSYKNATTTIPACNALMTSFNRIGVTWAGGHYNLLTGVLRGEWGFNGFVITDANGYLGRMDPRQMIEAGGSGSLRYLKDTQFTFDKDSVSDYHYGRKAAHSILYTIANSKAMNGAMPGSTLVGTPTDKQLRVLLTILPALLLVLLVYRIFRVW
;
A
#
# COMPACT_ATOMS: atom_id res chain seq x y z
N MET A 1 -19.49 -6.48 7.27
CA MET A 1 -19.79 -5.52 6.17
C MET A 1 -18.52 -4.89 5.61
N SER A 2 -17.68 -4.16 6.39
CA SER A 2 -16.45 -3.50 5.88
C SER A 2 -15.51 -4.48 5.14
N GLY A 3 -15.24 -5.66 5.72
CA GLY A 3 -14.41 -6.68 5.09
C GLY A 3 -14.95 -7.16 3.73
N SER A 4 -16.26 -7.37 3.61
CA SER A 4 -16.87 -7.81 2.34
C SER A 4 -16.77 -6.74 1.25
N MET A 5 -16.99 -5.47 1.61
CA MET A 5 -16.85 -4.35 0.67
C MET A 5 -15.38 -4.17 0.23
N ALA A 6 -14.45 -4.21 1.18
CA ALA A 6 -13.03 -4.12 0.88
C ALA A 6 -12.56 -5.28 0.00
N SER A 7 -12.97 -6.51 0.30
CA SER A 7 -12.65 -7.71 -0.48
C SER A 7 -13.09 -7.58 -1.94
N ALA A 8 -14.30 -7.10 -2.20
CA ALA A 8 -14.79 -6.88 -3.55
C ALA A 8 -13.93 -5.86 -4.32
N ALA A 9 -13.60 -4.73 -3.68
CA ALA A 9 -12.75 -3.70 -4.30
C ALA A 9 -11.33 -4.19 -4.57
N VAL A 10 -10.73 -4.91 -3.61
CA VAL A 10 -9.39 -5.50 -3.72
C VAL A 10 -9.34 -6.50 -4.89
N GLN A 11 -10.33 -7.38 -4.96
CA GLN A 11 -10.41 -8.42 -6.00
C GLN A 11 -10.56 -7.82 -7.41
N GLU A 12 -11.43 -6.83 -7.58
CA GLU A 12 -11.63 -6.19 -8.89
C GLU A 12 -10.42 -5.36 -9.33
N ALA A 13 -9.72 -4.72 -8.40
CA ALA A 13 -8.47 -4.03 -8.70
C ALA A 13 -7.38 -5.02 -9.16
N ALA A 14 -7.26 -6.16 -8.48
CA ALA A 14 -6.27 -7.19 -8.81
C ALA A 14 -6.50 -7.79 -10.21
N LYS A 15 -7.74 -8.01 -10.64
CA LYS A 15 -8.07 -8.41 -12.01
C LYS A 15 -7.58 -7.45 -13.10
N LYS A 16 -7.28 -6.21 -12.70
CA LYS A 16 -6.65 -5.19 -13.59
C LYS A 16 -5.13 -5.09 -13.41
N GLY A 17 -4.55 -5.94 -12.55
CA GLY A 17 -3.12 -5.94 -12.23
C GLY A 17 -2.69 -4.82 -11.29
N LEU A 18 -3.62 -4.22 -10.56
CA LEU A 18 -3.39 -3.18 -9.58
C LEU A 18 -3.54 -3.75 -8.17
N TYR A 19 -2.50 -3.70 -7.36
CA TYR A 19 -2.60 -4.03 -5.95
C TYR A 19 -2.93 -2.80 -5.10
N THR A 20 -3.94 -2.98 -4.27
CA THR A 20 -4.36 -1.98 -3.27
C THR A 20 -3.69 -2.27 -1.94
N PHE A 21 -3.21 -1.23 -1.26
CA PHE A 21 -2.75 -1.37 0.13
C PHE A 21 -3.95 -1.39 1.07
N VAL A 22 -4.28 -2.56 1.58
CA VAL A 22 -5.32 -2.68 2.62
C VAL A 22 -4.78 -2.07 3.92
N LYS A 23 -5.54 -1.13 4.54
CA LYS A 23 -5.01 -0.32 5.64
C LYS A 23 -6.08 0.12 6.62
N HIS A 24 -5.70 0.53 7.84
CA HIS A 24 -4.36 0.43 8.41
C HIS A 24 -4.30 -0.77 9.35
N PHE A 25 -3.35 -1.67 9.16
CA PHE A 25 -3.24 -2.95 9.87
C PHE A 25 -2.42 -2.81 11.16
N ALA A 26 -2.99 -2.93 12.33
CA ALA A 26 -4.36 -3.18 12.69
C ALA A 26 -4.70 -2.49 14.03
N LEU A 27 -5.97 -2.54 14.43
CA LEU A 27 -6.48 -2.01 15.70
C LEU A 27 -6.27 -0.49 15.89
N ASN A 28 -6.30 0.28 14.82
CA ASN A 28 -6.17 1.74 14.84
C ASN A 28 -7.56 2.41 14.73
N ASP A 29 -8.48 2.00 15.61
CA ASP A 29 -9.86 2.48 15.59
C ASP A 29 -10.06 3.72 16.47
N GLN A 30 -9.05 4.10 17.25
CA GLN A 30 -9.04 5.25 18.14
C GLN A 30 -8.20 6.38 17.57
N GLU A 31 -8.83 7.49 17.24
CA GLU A 31 -8.16 8.71 16.75
C GLU A 31 -7.95 9.77 17.82
N ASN A 32 -8.79 9.80 18.86
CA ASN A 32 -8.67 10.76 19.96
C ASN A 32 -7.34 10.55 20.69
N HIS A 33 -6.60 11.64 20.90
CA HIS A 33 -5.30 11.64 21.57
C HIS A 33 -4.23 10.77 20.88
N ARG A 34 -4.40 10.49 19.58
CA ARG A 34 -3.44 9.69 18.81
C ARG A 34 -2.11 10.41 18.59
N GLY A 35 -2.08 11.73 18.66
CA GLY A 35 -0.84 12.46 18.48
C GLY A 35 -0.98 13.93 18.21
N ASP A 36 -1.18 14.69 19.26
CA ASP A 36 -1.00 16.15 19.20
C ASP A 36 0.49 16.55 19.28
N GLY A 37 1.40 15.58 19.18
CA GLY A 37 2.84 15.76 19.26
C GLY A 37 3.58 14.60 18.61
N GLN A 38 4.87 14.78 18.40
CA GLN A 38 5.73 13.84 17.65
C GLN A 38 5.83 12.44 18.28
N ASP A 39 5.44 12.27 19.56
CA ASP A 39 5.71 11.06 20.32
C ASP A 39 4.45 10.30 20.82
N ALA A 40 3.25 10.78 20.54
CA ALA A 40 2.04 10.15 21.03
C ALA A 40 1.51 9.08 20.07
N ALA A 41 1.39 7.84 20.53
CA ALA A 41 0.67 6.77 19.84
C ALA A 41 -0.39 6.21 20.76
N ALA A 42 -1.59 6.02 20.25
CA ALA A 42 -2.61 5.29 20.97
C ALA A 42 -2.13 3.85 21.22
N ALA A 43 -2.24 3.38 22.47
CA ALA A 43 -2.03 1.98 22.82
C ALA A 43 -3.39 1.30 22.92
N THR A 44 -3.60 0.26 22.13
CA THR A 44 -4.82 -0.53 22.10
C THR A 44 -4.62 -1.80 22.90
N TRP A 45 -5.52 -2.05 23.84
CA TRP A 45 -5.54 -3.25 24.66
C TRP A 45 -6.83 -4.00 24.44
N SER A 46 -6.76 -5.26 24.05
CA SER A 46 -7.92 -6.11 23.84
C SER A 46 -7.56 -7.57 24.04
N GLY A 47 -8.56 -8.40 24.35
CA GLY A 47 -8.39 -9.85 24.39
C GLY A 47 -8.18 -10.43 23.00
N GLU A 48 -7.44 -11.53 22.90
CA GLU A 48 -7.09 -12.16 21.61
C GLU A 48 -8.33 -12.51 20.78
N GLN A 49 -9.39 -13.01 21.39
CA GLN A 49 -10.62 -13.34 20.70
C GLN A 49 -11.21 -12.09 19.99
N ALA A 50 -11.35 -10.98 20.70
CA ALA A 50 -11.88 -9.74 20.11
C ALA A 50 -10.95 -9.21 19.00
N ILE A 51 -9.63 -9.30 19.19
CA ILE A 51 -8.65 -8.93 18.17
C ILE A 51 -8.91 -9.74 16.89
N ARG A 52 -9.02 -11.05 16.99
CA ARG A 52 -9.17 -11.94 15.83
C ARG A 52 -10.53 -11.85 15.16
N GLU A 53 -11.61 -11.86 15.94
CA GLU A 53 -12.97 -11.96 15.41
C GLU A 53 -13.54 -10.62 14.95
N ILE A 54 -13.05 -9.49 15.48
CA ILE A 54 -13.55 -8.15 15.17
C ILE A 54 -12.54 -7.35 14.36
N TYR A 55 -11.38 -7.07 14.94
CA TYR A 55 -10.43 -6.11 14.37
C TYR A 55 -9.58 -6.66 13.24
N LEU A 56 -9.18 -7.92 13.32
CA LEU A 56 -8.42 -8.57 12.25
C LEU A 56 -9.31 -9.18 11.17
N LYS A 57 -10.56 -9.50 11.48
CA LYS A 57 -11.46 -10.20 10.55
C LYS A 57 -11.63 -9.52 9.19
N PRO A 58 -11.82 -8.19 9.07
CA PRO A 58 -11.89 -7.52 7.78
C PRO A 58 -10.62 -7.67 6.94
N PHE A 59 -9.46 -7.65 7.58
CA PHE A 59 -8.17 -7.88 6.91
C PHE A 59 -8.02 -9.33 6.46
N GLU A 60 -8.33 -10.28 7.33
CA GLU A 60 -8.31 -11.70 6.99
C GLU A 60 -9.13 -12.00 5.73
N MET A 61 -10.32 -11.42 5.63
CA MET A 61 -11.20 -11.58 4.46
C MET A 61 -10.53 -11.11 3.17
N CYS A 62 -9.77 -10.02 3.21
CA CYS A 62 -9.02 -9.54 2.05
C CYS A 62 -7.79 -10.40 1.74
N MET A 63 -7.06 -10.83 2.78
CA MET A 63 -5.81 -11.59 2.60
C MET A 63 -6.03 -13.03 2.11
N LYS A 64 -7.18 -13.61 2.47
CA LYS A 64 -7.57 -14.98 2.11
C LYS A 64 -8.52 -15.05 0.91
N LEU A 65 -8.56 -14.00 0.08
CA LEU A 65 -9.29 -14.05 -1.19
C LEU A 65 -8.67 -15.08 -2.13
N ASP A 66 -9.53 -15.76 -2.88
CA ASP A 66 -9.09 -16.64 -3.94
C ASP A 66 -8.27 -15.88 -4.99
N PRO A 67 -7.26 -16.51 -5.58
CA PRO A 67 -6.49 -15.92 -6.68
C PRO A 67 -7.40 -15.50 -7.84
N VAL A 68 -6.99 -14.49 -8.59
CA VAL A 68 -7.74 -13.96 -9.73
C VAL A 68 -6.96 -14.13 -11.03
N GLU A 69 -7.69 -14.20 -12.14
CA GLU A 69 -7.09 -14.16 -13.47
C GLU A 69 -6.73 -12.74 -13.87
N LEU A 70 -5.50 -12.58 -14.35
CA LEU A 70 -4.97 -11.35 -14.92
C LEU A 70 -4.67 -11.54 -16.41
N ASN A 71 -5.32 -10.75 -17.24
CA ASN A 71 -5.01 -10.67 -18.67
C ASN A 71 -3.85 -9.69 -18.88
N TYR A 72 -2.83 -10.10 -19.62
CA TYR A 72 -1.67 -9.29 -19.96
C TYR A 72 -1.26 -9.51 -21.43
N VAL A 73 -0.32 -8.71 -21.87
CA VAL A 73 0.23 -8.81 -23.22
C VAL A 73 1.67 -9.26 -23.13
N GLU A 74 1.98 -10.37 -23.78
CA GLU A 74 3.31 -10.94 -23.83
C GLU A 74 4.00 -10.60 -25.16
N LYS A 75 5.21 -10.06 -25.07
CA LYS A 75 6.03 -9.82 -26.24
C LYS A 75 6.70 -11.12 -26.69
N GLN A 76 6.56 -11.49 -27.94
CA GLN A 76 7.18 -12.66 -28.54
C GLN A 76 8.58 -12.32 -29.07
N ASP A 77 9.39 -13.34 -29.34
CA ASP A 77 10.77 -13.21 -29.85
C ASP A 77 10.83 -12.51 -31.23
N ASP A 78 9.79 -12.65 -32.05
CA ASP A 78 9.64 -11.99 -33.34
C ASP A 78 9.22 -10.52 -33.24
N GLY A 79 9.04 -10.00 -32.01
CA GLY A 79 8.59 -8.64 -31.74
C GLY A 79 7.08 -8.44 -31.77
N SER A 80 6.29 -9.45 -32.11
CA SER A 80 4.83 -9.42 -32.06
C SER A 80 4.33 -9.47 -30.60
N TYR A 81 3.05 -9.20 -30.40
CA TYR A 81 2.42 -9.24 -29.08
C TYR A 81 1.26 -10.24 -29.08
N LYS A 82 1.18 -11.04 -28.03
CA LYS A 82 0.13 -12.02 -27.82
C LYS A 82 -0.59 -11.78 -26.50
N ASN A 83 -1.92 -11.89 -26.50
CA ASN A 83 -2.69 -11.89 -25.27
C ASN A 83 -2.43 -13.18 -24.48
N ALA A 84 -2.16 -13.05 -23.23
CA ALA A 84 -1.94 -14.13 -22.29
C ALA A 84 -2.72 -13.91 -21.00
N THR A 85 -2.92 -14.97 -20.23
CA THR A 85 -3.60 -14.94 -18.94
C THR A 85 -2.75 -15.64 -17.90
N THR A 86 -2.69 -15.09 -16.72
CA THR A 86 -2.02 -15.72 -15.57
C THR A 86 -2.90 -15.59 -14.33
N THR A 87 -2.66 -16.45 -13.35
CA THR A 87 -3.33 -16.39 -12.06
C THR A 87 -2.43 -15.70 -11.05
N ILE A 88 -2.96 -14.71 -10.35
CA ILE A 88 -2.24 -13.93 -9.35
C ILE A 88 -3.00 -13.88 -8.02
N PRO A 89 -2.32 -13.67 -6.87
CA PRO A 89 -3.01 -13.39 -5.60
C PRO A 89 -3.93 -12.18 -5.74
N ALA A 90 -5.13 -12.25 -5.18
CA ALA A 90 -6.06 -11.11 -5.21
C ALA A 90 -5.59 -9.96 -4.32
N CYS A 91 -5.00 -10.25 -3.15
CA CYS A 91 -4.44 -9.27 -2.24
C CYS A 91 -2.95 -9.51 -2.03
N ASN A 92 -2.13 -8.49 -2.29
CA ASN A 92 -0.67 -8.64 -2.22
C ASN A 92 0.05 -7.39 -1.70
N ALA A 93 -0.69 -6.44 -1.11
CA ALA A 93 -0.14 -5.25 -0.49
C ALA A 93 -0.91 -4.86 0.77
N LEU A 94 -0.18 -4.40 1.80
CA LEU A 94 -0.73 -4.05 3.11
C LEU A 94 0.06 -2.89 3.71
N MET A 95 -0.64 -1.97 4.39
CA MET A 95 -0.02 -0.90 5.16
C MET A 95 -0.31 -1.08 6.64
N THR A 96 0.73 -1.02 7.46
CA THR A 96 0.61 -1.10 8.92
C THR A 96 0.08 0.21 9.51
N SER A 97 -0.36 0.16 10.74
CA SER A 97 -0.95 1.31 11.45
C SER A 97 0.03 2.00 12.41
N PHE A 98 -0.34 3.18 12.87
CA PHE A 98 0.47 3.98 13.80
C PHE A 98 0.45 3.50 15.24
N ASN A 99 -0.68 2.93 15.68
CA ASN A 99 -0.93 2.58 17.07
C ASN A 99 -0.01 1.46 17.58
N ARG A 100 -0.03 1.31 18.87
CA ARG A 100 0.54 0.15 19.57
C ARG A 100 -0.54 -0.85 19.90
N ILE A 101 -0.22 -2.12 19.83
CA ILE A 101 -1.01 -3.22 20.37
C ILE A 101 -0.30 -3.65 21.65
N GLY A 102 -0.91 -3.35 22.80
CA GLY A 102 -0.20 -3.35 24.04
C GLY A 102 0.94 -2.31 24.02
N VAL A 103 2.14 -2.75 24.30
CA VAL A 103 3.34 -1.89 24.31
C VAL A 103 4.10 -1.88 22.98
N THR A 104 3.73 -2.74 22.03
CA THR A 104 4.47 -2.92 20.77
C THR A 104 3.79 -2.17 19.65
N TRP A 105 4.53 -1.37 18.88
CA TRP A 105 4.02 -0.76 17.67
C TRP A 105 3.49 -1.82 16.68
N ALA A 106 2.31 -1.59 16.10
CA ALA A 106 1.66 -2.57 15.21
C ALA A 106 2.55 -2.96 14.01
N GLY A 107 3.26 -1.99 13.42
CA GLY A 107 4.20 -2.23 12.30
C GLY A 107 5.48 -2.96 12.72
N GLY A 108 5.81 -3.02 13.99
CA GLY A 108 6.94 -3.77 14.55
C GLY A 108 6.52 -5.00 15.35
N HIS A 109 5.27 -5.42 15.23
CA HIS A 109 4.72 -6.50 16.05
C HIS A 109 4.92 -7.87 15.36
N TYR A 110 5.95 -8.61 15.79
CA TYR A 110 6.34 -9.89 15.17
C TYR A 110 5.18 -10.89 15.11
N ASN A 111 4.45 -11.10 16.20
CA ASN A 111 3.34 -12.07 16.22
C ASN A 111 2.21 -11.65 15.27
N LEU A 112 1.99 -10.35 15.08
CA LEU A 112 0.99 -9.86 14.13
C LEU A 112 1.45 -10.05 12.67
N LEU A 113 2.66 -9.59 12.33
CA LEU A 113 3.13 -9.61 10.94
C LEU A 113 3.66 -10.98 10.52
N THR A 114 4.50 -11.60 11.34
CA THR A 114 5.06 -12.92 11.00
C THR A 114 4.13 -14.04 11.42
N GLY A 115 3.61 -14.02 12.65
CA GLY A 115 2.74 -15.07 13.16
C GLY A 115 1.41 -15.14 12.42
N VAL A 116 0.60 -14.11 12.53
CA VAL A 116 -0.76 -14.11 11.98
C VAL A 116 -0.75 -13.86 10.47
N LEU A 117 -0.24 -12.72 10.02
CA LEU A 117 -0.36 -12.32 8.62
C LEU A 117 0.36 -13.28 7.67
N ARG A 118 1.64 -13.60 7.94
CA ARG A 118 2.42 -14.46 7.06
C ARG A 118 2.24 -15.94 7.37
N GLY A 119 2.24 -16.32 8.65
CA GLY A 119 2.14 -17.72 9.08
C GLY A 119 0.73 -18.29 8.93
N GLU A 120 -0.26 -17.68 9.59
CA GLU A 120 -1.63 -18.23 9.60
C GLU A 120 -2.41 -17.91 8.33
N TRP A 121 -2.21 -16.71 7.75
CA TRP A 121 -2.96 -16.29 6.55
C TRP A 121 -2.21 -16.53 5.24
N GLY A 122 -0.92 -16.89 5.29
CA GLY A 122 -0.13 -17.20 4.11
C GLY A 122 0.22 -16.01 3.22
N PHE A 123 0.17 -14.78 3.76
CA PHE A 123 0.43 -13.57 3.00
C PHE A 123 1.92 -13.41 2.65
N ASN A 124 2.25 -13.36 1.37
CA ASN A 124 3.61 -13.24 0.86
C ASN A 124 3.95 -11.86 0.30
N GLY A 125 2.96 -10.97 0.25
CA GLY A 125 3.06 -9.68 -0.39
C GLY A 125 3.82 -8.60 0.38
N PHE A 126 3.78 -7.41 -0.18
CA PHE A 126 4.46 -6.23 0.32
C PHE A 126 3.75 -5.63 1.54
N VAL A 127 4.47 -5.48 2.63
CA VAL A 127 4.01 -4.79 3.84
C VAL A 127 4.81 -3.51 4.01
N ILE A 128 4.13 -2.36 3.98
CA ILE A 128 4.73 -1.03 4.15
C ILE A 128 4.26 -0.41 5.48
N THR A 129 5.05 0.50 6.04
CA THR A 129 4.59 1.33 7.17
C THR A 129 3.57 2.36 6.69
N ASP A 130 2.78 2.91 7.61
CA ASP A 130 2.19 4.24 7.40
C ASP A 130 3.30 5.31 7.36
N ALA A 131 2.94 6.58 7.12
CA ALA A 131 3.90 7.67 6.95
C ALA A 131 4.88 7.74 8.12
N ASN A 132 6.15 7.43 7.84
CA ASN A 132 7.22 7.40 8.82
C ASN A 132 8.17 8.58 8.61
N GLY A 133 8.28 9.46 9.58
CA GLY A 133 9.15 10.62 9.49
C GLY A 133 9.06 11.57 10.66
N TYR A 134 7.90 11.66 11.28
CA TYR A 134 7.68 12.52 12.43
C TYR A 134 7.62 11.76 13.76
N LEU A 135 7.58 10.43 13.69
CA LEU A 135 7.21 9.62 14.83
C LEU A 135 8.39 8.69 15.18
N GLY A 136 9.28 9.14 16.05
CA GLY A 136 10.44 8.38 16.57
C GLY A 136 10.13 7.01 17.17
N ARG A 137 8.83 6.67 17.26
CA ARG A 137 8.30 5.40 17.74
C ARG A 137 8.08 4.33 16.66
N MET A 138 8.23 4.69 15.39
CA MET A 138 8.09 3.77 14.24
C MET A 138 9.49 3.43 13.75
N ASP A 139 10.10 2.40 14.34
CA ASP A 139 11.42 1.95 13.97
C ASP A 139 11.37 1.06 12.71
N PRO A 140 11.93 1.50 11.58
CA PRO A 140 11.97 0.70 10.34
C PRO A 140 12.72 -0.62 10.53
N ARG A 141 13.71 -0.69 11.43
CA ARG A 141 14.41 -1.93 11.74
C ARG A 141 13.50 -2.93 12.41
N GLN A 142 12.78 -2.49 13.44
CA GLN A 142 11.80 -3.33 14.13
C GLN A 142 10.74 -3.87 13.15
N MET A 143 10.31 -3.04 12.20
CA MET A 143 9.34 -3.45 11.17
C MET A 143 9.89 -4.55 10.27
N ILE A 144 11.11 -4.41 9.76
CA ILE A 144 11.75 -5.42 8.89
C ILE A 144 11.96 -6.74 9.66
N GLU A 145 12.42 -6.67 10.90
CA GLU A 145 12.59 -7.83 11.78
C GLU A 145 11.25 -8.52 12.10
N ALA A 146 10.18 -7.74 12.22
CA ALA A 146 8.83 -8.27 12.44
C ALA A 146 8.20 -8.90 11.20
N GLY A 147 8.79 -8.78 10.03
CA GLY A 147 8.28 -9.34 8.77
C GLY A 147 7.70 -8.32 7.80
N GLY A 148 7.92 -7.03 8.04
CA GLY A 148 7.61 -5.97 7.08
C GLY A 148 8.59 -5.93 5.92
N SER A 149 8.32 -5.09 4.93
CA SER A 149 9.10 -5.06 3.69
C SER A 149 9.60 -3.68 3.30
N GLY A 150 8.96 -2.61 3.78
CA GLY A 150 9.36 -1.27 3.40
C GLY A 150 8.80 -0.19 4.32
N SER A 151 9.40 1.00 4.26
CA SER A 151 8.99 2.17 5.04
C SER A 151 8.51 3.27 4.11
N LEU A 152 7.30 3.79 4.36
CA LEU A 152 6.79 4.98 3.70
C LEU A 152 7.41 6.21 4.37
N ARG A 153 8.53 6.67 3.81
CA ARG A 153 9.30 7.77 4.39
C ARG A 153 8.73 9.12 4.01
N TYR A 154 8.62 9.97 5.02
CA TYR A 154 8.18 11.35 4.85
C TYR A 154 9.36 12.34 4.93
N LEU A 155 10.38 12.05 5.74
CA LEU A 155 11.58 12.86 5.91
C LEU A 155 12.86 12.06 5.64
N LYS A 156 13.93 12.77 5.25
CA LYS A 156 15.23 12.17 4.92
C LYS A 156 15.92 11.46 6.10
N ASP A 157 15.63 11.89 7.32
CA ASP A 157 16.39 11.50 8.52
C ASP A 157 16.00 10.16 9.15
N THR A 158 14.95 9.50 8.65
CA THR A 158 14.54 8.17 9.11
C THR A 158 15.17 7.06 8.25
N GLN A 159 16.48 7.10 8.06
CA GLN A 159 17.16 6.07 7.28
C GLN A 159 17.43 4.84 8.13
N PHE A 160 16.86 3.71 7.71
CA PHE A 160 17.36 2.41 8.07
C PHE A 160 18.41 2.00 7.04
N THR A 161 19.59 1.63 7.51
CA THR A 161 20.67 1.11 6.68
C THR A 161 20.96 -0.32 7.15
N PHE A 162 20.97 -1.26 6.22
CA PHE A 162 21.41 -2.62 6.50
C PHE A 162 22.91 -2.65 6.76
N ASP A 163 23.31 -3.35 7.81
CA ASP A 163 24.71 -3.68 8.03
C ASP A 163 25.07 -4.85 7.10
N LYS A 164 25.95 -4.58 6.13
CA LYS A 164 26.40 -5.58 5.14
C LYS A 164 27.13 -6.76 5.76
N ASP A 165 27.71 -6.57 6.95
CA ASP A 165 28.49 -7.59 7.66
C ASP A 165 27.63 -8.36 8.69
N SER A 166 26.35 -7.98 8.84
CA SER A 166 25.38 -8.63 9.72
C SER A 166 24.60 -9.73 8.99
N VAL A 167 24.73 -10.97 9.47
CA VAL A 167 23.96 -12.12 8.95
C VAL A 167 22.44 -11.91 9.12
N SER A 168 22.02 -11.35 10.25
CA SER A 168 20.61 -11.06 10.51
C SER A 168 20.06 -10.03 9.52
N ASP A 169 20.79 -8.95 9.27
CA ASP A 169 20.36 -7.91 8.33
C ASP A 169 20.26 -8.46 6.91
N TYR A 170 21.23 -9.29 6.49
CA TYR A 170 21.15 -9.99 5.22
C TYR A 170 19.89 -10.86 5.11
N HIS A 171 19.58 -11.62 6.16
CA HIS A 171 18.41 -12.49 6.19
C HIS A 171 17.10 -11.71 6.10
N TYR A 172 16.94 -10.66 6.92
CA TYR A 172 15.74 -9.82 6.92
C TYR A 172 15.60 -9.01 5.62
N GLY A 173 16.70 -8.44 5.15
CA GLY A 173 16.72 -7.72 3.88
C GLY A 173 16.34 -8.59 2.69
N ARG A 174 16.81 -9.83 2.66
CA ARG A 174 16.42 -10.80 1.63
C ARG A 174 14.92 -11.13 1.67
N LYS A 175 14.35 -11.32 2.85
CA LYS A 175 12.91 -11.55 3.01
C LYS A 175 12.08 -10.35 2.56
N ALA A 176 12.49 -9.15 2.94
CA ALA A 176 11.83 -7.92 2.53
C ALA A 176 11.87 -7.74 1.00
N ALA A 177 13.04 -7.91 0.39
CA ALA A 177 13.22 -7.86 -1.05
C ALA A 177 12.36 -8.90 -1.77
N HIS A 178 12.31 -10.13 -1.27
CA HIS A 178 11.45 -11.18 -1.83
C HIS A 178 9.98 -10.73 -1.87
N SER A 179 9.43 -10.20 -0.78
CA SER A 179 8.03 -9.75 -0.71
C SER A 179 7.74 -8.58 -1.67
N ILE A 180 8.69 -7.66 -1.84
CA ILE A 180 8.59 -6.56 -2.81
C ILE A 180 8.59 -7.12 -4.24
N LEU A 181 9.57 -7.94 -4.58
CA LEU A 181 9.71 -8.52 -5.92
C LEU A 181 8.53 -9.44 -6.26
N TYR A 182 8.05 -10.22 -5.30
CA TYR A 182 6.86 -11.04 -5.46
C TYR A 182 5.63 -10.21 -5.81
N THR A 183 5.43 -9.09 -5.12
CA THR A 183 4.31 -8.19 -5.41
C THR A 183 4.43 -7.52 -6.78
N ILE A 184 5.64 -7.09 -7.17
CA ILE A 184 5.89 -6.49 -8.48
C ILE A 184 5.66 -7.52 -9.59
N ALA A 185 6.22 -8.71 -9.46
CA ALA A 185 6.14 -9.78 -10.47
C ALA A 185 4.69 -10.24 -10.73
N ASN A 186 3.83 -10.20 -9.71
CA ASN A 186 2.42 -10.56 -9.81
C ASN A 186 1.51 -9.38 -10.19
N SER A 187 2.06 -8.23 -10.56
CA SER A 187 1.30 -7.02 -10.94
C SER A 187 1.57 -6.61 -12.38
N LYS A 188 0.78 -5.65 -12.88
CA LYS A 188 1.06 -5.03 -14.19
C LYS A 188 2.28 -4.11 -14.19
N ALA A 189 2.97 -3.90 -13.08
CA ALA A 189 4.19 -3.10 -13.05
C ALA A 189 5.27 -3.65 -13.99
N MET A 190 5.34 -4.98 -14.17
CA MET A 190 6.24 -5.62 -15.12
C MET A 190 5.78 -5.53 -16.58
N ASN A 191 4.52 -5.16 -16.84
CA ASN A 191 3.93 -5.16 -18.17
C ASN A 191 3.71 -3.74 -18.74
N GLY A 192 4.57 -2.81 -18.43
CA GLY A 192 4.45 -1.44 -18.95
C GLY A 192 5.32 -0.41 -18.24
N ALA A 193 5.89 -0.75 -17.11
CA ALA A 193 6.80 0.10 -16.33
C ALA A 193 8.17 -0.55 -16.13
N MET A 194 8.70 -1.16 -17.18
CA MET A 194 10.06 -1.73 -17.16
C MET A 194 11.10 -0.60 -16.95
N PRO A 195 12.23 -0.87 -16.27
CA PRO A 195 13.35 0.08 -16.24
C PRO A 195 13.70 0.57 -17.64
N GLY A 196 13.71 1.88 -17.83
CA GLY A 196 13.93 2.49 -19.15
C GLY A 196 12.63 2.80 -19.94
N SER A 197 11.45 2.43 -19.47
CA SER A 197 10.20 2.86 -20.06
C SER A 197 9.97 4.34 -19.82
N THR A 198 9.63 5.08 -20.86
CA THR A 198 9.20 6.49 -20.74
C THR A 198 7.69 6.55 -20.85
N LEU A 199 7.05 7.24 -19.88
CA LEU A 199 5.63 7.57 -20.00
C LEU A 199 5.46 8.65 -21.09
N VAL A 200 5.00 8.23 -22.24
CA VAL A 200 4.57 9.17 -23.28
C VAL A 200 3.12 9.53 -22.96
N GLY A 201 2.91 10.72 -22.38
CA GLY A 201 1.56 11.25 -22.20
C GLY A 201 0.90 11.42 -23.55
N THR A 202 -0.32 10.89 -23.71
CA THR A 202 -1.07 11.08 -24.96
C THR A 202 -1.36 12.56 -25.18
N PRO A 203 -1.38 13.07 -26.41
CA PRO A 203 -1.76 14.44 -26.72
C PRO A 203 -3.11 14.84 -26.10
N THR A 204 -4.01 13.88 -25.94
CA THR A 204 -5.32 14.01 -25.30
C THR A 204 -5.23 14.48 -23.84
N ASP A 205 -4.24 14.01 -23.07
CA ASP A 205 -4.06 14.43 -21.68
C ASP A 205 -3.66 15.90 -21.58
N LYS A 206 -2.82 16.39 -22.50
CA LYS A 206 -2.45 17.81 -22.57
C LYS A 206 -3.64 18.68 -22.98
N GLN A 207 -4.40 18.24 -23.98
CA GLN A 207 -5.60 18.94 -24.42
C GLN A 207 -6.67 19.00 -23.34
N LEU A 208 -6.90 17.89 -22.64
CA LEU A 208 -7.86 17.83 -21.53
C LEU A 208 -7.44 18.73 -20.36
N ARG A 209 -6.16 18.76 -20.00
CA ARG A 209 -5.64 19.65 -18.95
C ARG A 209 -5.78 21.12 -19.33
N VAL A 210 -5.51 21.47 -20.59
CA VAL A 210 -5.71 22.83 -21.12
C VAL A 210 -7.19 23.21 -21.06
N LEU A 211 -8.08 22.32 -21.47
CA LEU A 211 -9.53 22.55 -21.42
C LEU A 211 -10.02 22.74 -19.98
N LEU A 212 -9.57 21.91 -19.05
CA LEU A 212 -9.93 21.97 -17.63
C LEU A 212 -9.36 23.22 -16.90
N THR A 213 -8.34 23.88 -17.44
CA THR A 213 -7.81 25.13 -16.90
C THR A 213 -8.41 26.36 -17.58
N ILE A 214 -8.57 26.34 -18.89
CA ILE A 214 -9.04 27.51 -19.63
C ILE A 214 -10.56 27.71 -19.46
N LEU A 215 -11.35 26.64 -19.47
CA LEU A 215 -12.81 26.75 -19.37
C LEU A 215 -13.30 27.41 -18.08
N PRO A 216 -12.81 27.04 -16.87
CA PRO A 216 -13.17 27.75 -15.63
C PRO A 216 -12.72 29.22 -15.62
N ALA A 217 -11.55 29.52 -16.18
CA ALA A 217 -11.06 30.91 -16.27
C ALA A 217 -11.96 31.76 -17.16
N LEU A 218 -12.38 31.25 -18.31
CA LEU A 218 -13.34 31.93 -19.19
C LEU A 218 -14.71 32.12 -18.54
N LEU A 219 -15.20 31.12 -17.82
CA LEU A 219 -16.46 31.22 -17.08
C LEU A 219 -16.38 32.27 -15.97
N LEU A 220 -15.24 32.38 -15.28
CA LEU A 220 -14.99 33.41 -14.26
C LEU A 220 -15.00 34.81 -14.88
N VAL A 221 -14.31 35.00 -16.01
CA VAL A 221 -14.28 36.28 -16.75
C VAL A 221 -15.69 36.67 -17.21
N LEU A 222 -16.47 35.73 -17.74
CA LEU A 222 -17.86 35.96 -18.14
C LEU A 222 -18.75 36.29 -16.95
N LEU A 223 -18.55 35.67 -15.81
CA LEU A 223 -19.29 35.96 -14.60
C LEU A 223 -18.99 37.38 -14.12
N VAL A 224 -17.71 37.76 -14.04
CA VAL A 224 -17.26 39.10 -13.66
C VAL A 224 -17.82 40.13 -14.63
N TYR A 225 -17.73 39.91 -15.93
CA TYR A 225 -18.30 40.79 -16.95
C TYR A 225 -19.82 40.98 -16.78
N ARG A 226 -20.54 39.89 -16.48
CA ARG A 226 -21.98 39.96 -16.20
C ARG A 226 -22.30 40.78 -14.97
N ILE A 227 -21.53 40.64 -13.90
CA ILE A 227 -21.70 41.43 -12.67
C ILE A 227 -21.53 42.91 -12.96
N PHE A 228 -20.46 43.30 -13.69
CA PHE A 228 -20.22 44.73 -14.03
C PHE A 228 -21.22 45.32 -15.03
N ARG A 229 -21.96 44.48 -15.75
CA ARG A 229 -22.97 44.99 -16.72
C ARG A 229 -24.36 45.12 -16.12
N VAL A 230 -24.58 44.55 -14.95
CA VAL A 230 -25.89 44.62 -14.25
C VAL A 230 -25.89 45.74 -13.16
N TRP A 231 -24.70 46.27 -12.87
CA TRP A 231 -24.50 47.50 -12.11
C TRP A 231 -24.17 48.67 -13.02
#